data_87076017e24f026e04741b1284c6e15e
#
_entry.id   87076017e24f026e04741b1284c6e15e
#
_cell.length_a   1.000
_cell.length_b   1.000
_cell.length_c   1.000
_cell.angle_alpha   90.00
_cell.angle_beta   90.00
_cell.angle_gamma   90.00
#
_symmetry.space_group_name_H-M   'P 1'
#
loop_
_entity.id
_entity.type
_entity.pdbx_description
1 polymer ?
#
loop_
_entity_poly.entity_id
_entity_poly.type
_entity_poly.pdbx_seq_one_letter_code
_entity_poly.pdbx_strand_id
1 'polypeptide(L)'
;MIIKRILLIFIILLLLFPTANATILNLVVGDTIYPTRKHVSSLHKTIELDEVQVIGQRKLFSIRKDTTFINTDCLRVRKGANLEDLIRNIPGMEYDKANRQLSFKGKPLNGVNINGETFMGNDIIAALENMPTDAVELLKLYDMLSALEKMTGVDDGADNYVLDIKTKSTYNGSLTGTLTAEHGNRDRRRDEVQGNLFNADGENTSLTLRSDNLSNMNIGGNNFQNILSGNIVKKFGKKITLNASLSLNAFHNGSENHDYDEQYLSSGTKYRESMLLSLSKNHSNAANINLQYNIDKKTLLNISANGNFGRSDNLTDNTTYLYERNTAADTLTSGTLRNNTKSNGKNYHVSADLTRRIGKAGASFTVKATLGGNSNETNNTSLSLTKFHHLRNAVGGDSLLLRNLCQQLPTLRNESRISLQYTHPFGKQLKLQTGYGLHHEEDRNTSNTYDYTIPNRPYIDSLSYENTLSICGQELTLRMDYKGKQWKINSGIDVEWQRRNICRQHNSETVDYTVKATEYKPKFGAKWNNGKIEVELRYNGNTQQPSIQALLTLDDKSNPLSVKIGNPQLKPAYQQQLSIRLNERKYGITFMGNYHNSFNDFAEEVTYVPPPEQCVTL
;
A
#
# COMPACT_ATOMS: atom_id res chain seq x y z
N MET A 1 14.76 18.87 -13.02
CA MET A 1 15.53 19.83 -12.18
C MET A 1 15.35 19.55 -10.69
N ILE A 2 14.15 19.22 -10.21
CA ILE A 2 13.84 18.91 -8.81
C ILE A 2 14.53 17.62 -8.33
N ILE A 3 14.54 16.56 -9.13
CA ILE A 3 15.18 15.27 -8.81
C ILE A 3 16.69 15.42 -8.58
N LYS A 4 17.38 16.26 -9.41
CA LYS A 4 18.80 16.57 -9.20
C LYS A 4 19.06 17.30 -7.87
N ARG A 5 18.12 18.17 -7.44
CA ARG A 5 18.23 18.88 -6.15
C ARG A 5 17.96 17.96 -4.96
N ILE A 6 16.99 17.04 -5.08
CA ILE A 6 16.69 16.06 -4.03
C ILE A 6 17.84 15.05 -3.91
N LEU A 7 18.39 14.58 -5.02
CA LEU A 7 19.57 13.70 -5.03
C LEU A 7 20.80 14.40 -4.43
N LEU A 8 20.97 15.69 -4.72
CA LEU A 8 22.06 16.50 -4.17
C LEU A 8 21.89 16.70 -2.65
N ILE A 9 20.66 16.94 -2.19
CA ILE A 9 20.36 17.04 -0.75
C ILE A 9 20.60 15.72 -0.04
N PHE A 10 20.25 14.59 -0.66
CA PHE A 10 20.50 13.27 -0.10
C PHE A 10 22.00 12.92 -0.07
N ILE A 11 22.73 13.29 -1.12
CA ILE A 11 24.18 13.15 -1.18
C ILE A 11 24.87 14.10 -0.17
N ILE A 12 24.38 15.32 -0.01
CA ILE A 12 24.88 16.27 1.00
C ILE A 12 24.58 15.80 2.42
N LEU A 13 23.41 15.19 2.65
CA LEU A 13 23.09 14.54 3.93
C LEU A 13 24.02 13.36 4.23
N LEU A 14 24.38 12.57 3.21
CA LEU A 14 25.38 11.50 3.34
C LEU A 14 26.80 12.01 3.60
N LEU A 15 27.16 13.17 3.07
CA LEU A 15 28.49 13.80 3.22
C LEU A 15 28.63 14.62 4.50
N LEU A 16 27.53 14.98 5.18
CA LEU A 16 27.56 15.71 6.46
C LEU A 16 27.84 14.81 7.68
N PHE A 17 28.03 13.51 7.49
CA PHE A 17 28.46 12.65 8.58
C PHE A 17 29.99 12.69 8.71
N PRO A 18 30.53 12.98 9.92
CA PRO A 18 31.96 12.88 10.13
C PRO A 18 32.40 11.45 9.84
N THR A 19 33.40 11.32 8.98
CA THR A 19 34.05 10.08 8.63
C THR A 19 34.38 9.29 9.90
N ALA A 20 33.55 8.29 10.22
CA ALA A 20 33.98 7.25 11.13
C ALA A 20 35.20 6.59 10.49
N ASN A 21 36.31 6.60 11.21
CA ASN A 21 37.59 6.06 10.76
C ASN A 21 37.40 4.72 10.07
N ALA A 22 37.74 4.68 8.80
CA ALA A 22 37.81 3.46 8.02
C ALA A 22 38.90 2.57 8.60
N THR A 23 38.54 1.65 9.46
CA THR A 23 39.41 0.55 9.86
C THR A 23 39.16 -0.63 8.92
N ILE A 24 40.10 -0.73 7.97
CA ILE A 24 40.64 -1.95 7.36
C ILE A 24 39.62 -3.02 6.94
N LEU A 25 39.49 -3.15 5.65
CA LEU A 25 38.96 -4.30 4.92
C LEU A 25 39.79 -5.55 5.30
N ASN A 26 39.33 -6.35 6.24
CA ASN A 26 39.93 -7.67 6.49
C ASN A 26 39.16 -8.70 5.66
N LEU A 27 39.77 -9.07 4.54
CA LEU A 27 39.46 -10.29 3.82
C LEU A 27 39.86 -11.46 4.71
N VAL A 28 38.93 -12.10 5.40
CA VAL A 28 39.23 -13.30 6.18
C VAL A 28 39.22 -14.50 5.24
N VAL A 29 40.40 -14.86 4.75
CA VAL A 29 40.65 -16.21 4.27
C VAL A 29 40.83 -17.07 5.53
N GLY A 30 39.93 -18.02 5.75
CA GLY A 30 39.95 -18.85 6.93
C GLY A 30 41.06 -19.89 6.85
N ASP A 31 42.02 -19.79 7.75
CA ASP A 31 42.83 -20.92 8.17
C ASP A 31 42.63 -21.13 9.67
N THR A 32 42.09 -22.29 9.99
CA THR A 32 41.86 -22.75 11.35
C THR A 32 43.19 -23.27 11.94
N ILE A 33 43.81 -22.49 12.82
CA ILE A 33 44.94 -22.96 13.62
C ILE A 33 44.39 -23.39 14.99
N TYR A 34 44.48 -24.68 15.29
CA TYR A 34 44.23 -25.23 16.63
C TYR A 34 45.41 -24.97 17.55
N PRO A 35 45.24 -24.40 18.75
CA PRO A 35 46.32 -24.31 19.72
C PRO A 35 46.55 -25.66 20.41
N THR A 36 47.77 -26.18 20.32
CA THR A 36 48.25 -27.31 21.11
C THR A 36 48.32 -26.97 22.59
N ARG A 37 47.57 -27.70 23.40
CA ARG A 37 47.61 -27.60 24.88
C ARG A 37 48.88 -28.25 25.40
N LYS A 38 49.69 -27.50 26.17
CA LYS A 38 50.72 -28.06 27.06
C LYS A 38 50.08 -28.69 28.29
N HIS A 39 50.42 -29.95 28.55
CA HIS A 39 50.10 -30.66 29.79
C HIS A 39 50.79 -30.01 31.00
N VAL A 40 50.01 -29.66 32.02
CA VAL A 40 50.50 -29.46 33.39
C VAL A 40 49.82 -30.50 34.26
N SER A 41 50.61 -31.43 34.76
CA SER A 41 50.15 -32.44 35.71
C SER A 41 50.11 -31.87 37.12
N SER A 42 48.92 -31.81 37.72
CA SER A 42 48.75 -31.71 39.17
C SER A 42 47.70 -32.73 39.63
N LEU A 43 48.15 -33.60 40.52
CA LEU A 43 47.32 -34.60 41.18
C LEU A 43 46.23 -33.95 42.05
N HIS A 44 45.03 -33.94 41.56
CA HIS A 44 43.83 -33.82 42.39
C HIS A 44 42.83 -34.88 41.95
N LYS A 45 42.34 -35.67 42.90
CA LYS A 45 41.33 -36.70 42.71
C LYS A 45 40.06 -36.02 42.23
N THR A 46 39.84 -35.99 40.93
CA THR A 46 38.63 -35.46 40.33
C THR A 46 37.55 -36.53 40.41
N ILE A 47 36.45 -36.24 41.07
CA ILE A 47 35.22 -37.01 40.91
C ILE A 47 34.67 -36.59 39.54
N GLU A 48 34.70 -37.49 38.57
CA GLU A 48 34.02 -37.30 37.29
C GLU A 48 32.51 -37.36 37.57
N LEU A 49 31.89 -36.20 37.52
CA LEU A 49 30.43 -36.12 37.41
C LEU A 49 30.07 -36.39 35.95
N ASP A 50 29.19 -37.35 35.72
CA ASP A 50 28.64 -37.60 34.40
C ASP A 50 28.11 -36.29 33.78
N GLU A 51 28.55 -36.00 32.58
CA GLU A 51 28.17 -34.81 31.83
C GLU A 51 26.66 -34.89 31.55
N VAL A 52 25.85 -34.11 32.27
CA VAL A 52 24.43 -33.97 31.99
C VAL A 52 24.31 -33.16 30.71
N GLN A 53 24.24 -33.81 29.58
CA GLN A 53 23.88 -33.18 28.31
C GLN A 53 22.40 -32.79 28.40
N VAL A 54 22.13 -31.54 28.72
CA VAL A 54 20.79 -30.95 28.53
C VAL A 54 20.58 -30.68 27.05
N ILE A 55 20.10 -31.69 26.32
CA ILE A 55 19.68 -31.53 24.94
C ILE A 55 18.34 -30.71 24.94
N GLY A 56 18.46 -29.41 25.06
CA GLY A 56 17.34 -28.50 24.89
C GLY A 56 16.96 -28.47 23.42
N GLN A 57 15.83 -29.08 23.04
CA GLN A 57 15.28 -28.86 21.70
C GLN A 57 14.96 -27.36 21.52
N ARG A 58 15.69 -26.70 20.65
CA ARG A 58 15.40 -25.31 20.29
C ARG A 58 14.05 -25.26 19.58
N LYS A 59 13.06 -24.63 20.20
CA LYS A 59 11.73 -24.47 19.60
C LYS A 59 11.76 -23.34 18.58
N LEU A 60 11.18 -23.59 17.41
CA LEU A 60 11.05 -22.57 16.35
C LEU A 60 10.24 -21.37 16.85
N PHE A 61 9.12 -21.62 17.52
CA PHE A 61 8.25 -20.57 18.05
C PHE A 61 8.27 -20.57 19.57
N SER A 62 8.34 -19.38 20.16
CA SER A 62 8.03 -19.13 21.56
C SER A 62 7.18 -17.87 21.69
N ILE A 63 6.23 -17.88 22.62
CA ILE A 63 5.32 -16.75 22.82
C ILE A 63 5.53 -16.24 24.25
N ARG A 64 5.81 -14.94 24.37
CA ARG A 64 5.92 -14.26 25.65
C ARG A 64 5.01 -13.04 25.66
N LYS A 65 4.00 -13.03 26.54
CA LYS A 65 2.93 -12.01 26.52
C LYS A 65 2.27 -11.93 25.12
N ASP A 66 2.33 -10.79 24.48
CA ASP A 66 1.71 -10.51 23.18
C ASP A 66 2.72 -10.61 21.99
N THR A 67 3.94 -11.08 22.25
CA THR A 67 5.00 -11.19 21.24
C THR A 67 5.26 -12.65 20.89
N THR A 68 5.23 -12.97 19.61
CA THR A 68 5.71 -14.24 19.06
C THR A 68 7.15 -14.11 18.66
N PHE A 69 8.01 -14.95 19.21
CA PHE A 69 9.43 -15.03 18.87
C PHE A 69 9.65 -16.21 17.95
N ILE A 70 10.42 -16.02 16.88
CA ILE A 70 10.78 -17.03 15.90
C ILE A 70 12.30 -17.19 15.93
N ASN A 71 12.77 -18.37 16.30
CA ASN A 71 14.19 -18.68 16.36
C ASN A 71 14.72 -19.04 14.97
N THR A 72 15.54 -18.18 14.41
CA THR A 72 16.10 -18.36 13.06
C THR A 72 17.12 -19.48 12.95
N ASP A 73 17.75 -19.87 14.06
CA ASP A 73 18.69 -21.01 14.08
C ASP A 73 18.01 -22.36 13.75
N CYS A 74 16.68 -22.44 13.87
CA CYS A 74 15.90 -23.62 13.50
C CYS A 74 15.58 -23.71 12.01
N LEU A 75 15.89 -22.66 11.24
CA LEU A 75 15.58 -22.55 9.82
C LEU A 75 16.85 -22.71 8.97
N ARG A 76 16.75 -23.46 7.90
CA ARG A 76 17.87 -23.65 6.95
C ARG A 76 17.66 -22.74 5.76
N VAL A 77 18.60 -21.83 5.53
CA VAL A 77 18.65 -20.95 4.37
C VAL A 77 20.02 -21.04 3.71
N ARG A 78 20.12 -20.67 2.46
CA ARG A 78 21.40 -20.62 1.74
C ARG A 78 22.28 -19.51 2.34
N LYS A 79 23.59 -19.69 2.29
CA LYS A 79 24.53 -18.60 2.62
C LYS A 79 24.34 -17.45 1.62
N GLY A 80 24.25 -16.21 2.13
CA GLY A 80 23.98 -15.03 1.32
C GLY A 80 22.52 -14.84 0.91
N ALA A 81 21.58 -15.63 1.47
CA ALA A 81 20.16 -15.45 1.29
C ALA A 81 19.67 -14.13 1.91
N ASN A 82 18.60 -13.58 1.40
CA ASN A 82 17.92 -12.42 1.99
C ASN A 82 16.76 -12.84 2.92
N LEU A 83 16.14 -11.86 3.56
CA LEU A 83 15.05 -12.12 4.49
C LEU A 83 13.82 -12.75 3.80
N GLU A 84 13.59 -12.50 2.52
CA GLU A 84 12.50 -13.15 1.76
C GLU A 84 12.65 -14.67 1.78
N ASP A 85 13.86 -15.19 1.54
CA ASP A 85 14.15 -16.63 1.56
C ASP A 85 13.91 -17.22 2.95
N LEU A 86 14.25 -16.49 4.02
CA LEU A 86 14.01 -16.93 5.39
C LEU A 86 12.52 -16.99 5.71
N ILE A 87 11.77 -15.95 5.34
CA ILE A 87 10.33 -15.81 5.59
C ILE A 87 9.54 -16.94 4.94
N ARG A 88 9.88 -17.33 3.70
CA ARG A 88 9.24 -18.44 2.98
C ARG A 88 9.36 -19.79 3.71
N ASN A 89 10.36 -19.95 4.56
CA ASN A 89 10.60 -21.17 5.34
C ASN A 89 9.94 -21.15 6.73
N ILE A 90 9.25 -20.07 7.10
CA ILE A 90 8.57 -19.97 8.40
C ILE A 90 7.13 -20.47 8.27
N PRO A 91 6.74 -21.54 8.99
CA PRO A 91 5.36 -22.03 8.96
C PRO A 91 4.36 -20.96 9.40
N GLY A 92 3.32 -20.75 8.60
CA GLY A 92 2.28 -19.75 8.85
C GLY A 92 2.62 -18.32 8.40
N MET A 93 3.80 -18.09 7.81
CA MET A 93 4.08 -16.89 7.03
C MET A 93 3.57 -17.07 5.61
N GLU A 94 2.87 -16.07 5.12
CA GLU A 94 2.34 -16.00 3.75
C GLU A 94 2.85 -14.71 3.12
N TYR A 95 3.56 -14.84 2.02
CA TYR A 95 4.12 -13.71 1.28
C TYR A 95 3.53 -13.68 -0.13
N ASP A 96 2.68 -12.68 -0.38
CA ASP A 96 2.13 -12.38 -1.69
C ASP A 96 2.93 -11.22 -2.31
N LYS A 97 3.82 -11.57 -3.22
CA LYS A 97 4.68 -10.59 -3.91
C LYS A 97 3.89 -9.73 -4.89
N ALA A 98 2.83 -10.26 -5.48
CA ALA A 98 2.00 -9.54 -6.46
C ALA A 98 1.21 -8.41 -5.79
N ASN A 99 0.63 -8.70 -4.63
CA ASN A 99 -0.13 -7.72 -3.84
C ASN A 99 0.73 -6.97 -2.80
N ARG A 100 2.04 -7.23 -2.75
CA ARG A 100 3.01 -6.64 -1.82
C ARG A 100 2.62 -6.83 -0.35
N GLN A 101 2.03 -7.99 -0.03
CA GLN A 101 1.51 -8.30 1.29
C GLN A 101 2.30 -9.41 1.97
N LEU A 102 2.53 -9.22 3.25
CA LEU A 102 3.09 -10.23 4.15
C LEU A 102 2.08 -10.45 5.27
N SER A 103 1.77 -11.70 5.58
CA SER A 103 0.88 -12.06 6.69
C SER A 103 1.47 -13.17 7.53
N PHE A 104 1.08 -13.22 8.80
CA PHE A 104 1.39 -14.32 9.68
C PHE A 104 0.10 -14.93 10.23
N LYS A 105 -0.16 -16.20 9.89
CA LYS A 105 -1.41 -16.90 10.24
C LYS A 105 -2.63 -16.05 9.87
N GLY A 106 -2.64 -15.52 8.64
CA GLY A 106 -3.71 -14.67 8.11
C GLY A 106 -3.83 -13.26 8.70
N LYS A 107 -2.97 -12.85 9.66
CA LYS A 107 -2.92 -11.47 10.13
C LYS A 107 -1.92 -10.69 9.27
N PRO A 108 -2.35 -9.63 8.54
CA PRO A 108 -1.44 -8.85 7.72
C PRO A 108 -0.41 -8.12 8.57
N LEU A 109 0.80 -8.00 8.06
CA LEU A 109 1.90 -7.24 8.64
C LEU A 109 1.96 -5.88 7.96
N ASN A 110 2.11 -4.82 8.74
CA ASN A 110 2.07 -3.43 8.26
C ASN A 110 3.47 -2.84 8.10
N GLY A 111 4.50 -3.57 8.50
CA GLY A 111 5.87 -3.10 8.35
C GLY A 111 6.92 -4.07 8.87
N VAL A 112 8.16 -3.75 8.54
CA VAL A 112 9.36 -4.46 9.02
C VAL A 112 10.20 -3.48 9.83
N ASN A 113 10.60 -3.91 11.03
CA ASN A 113 11.46 -3.14 11.92
C ASN A 113 12.83 -3.82 12.07
N ILE A 114 13.85 -3.04 12.38
CA ILE A 114 15.16 -3.52 12.82
C ILE A 114 15.44 -2.95 14.20
N ASN A 115 15.63 -3.85 15.18
CA ASN A 115 15.91 -3.49 16.57
C ASN A 115 14.89 -2.47 17.14
N GLY A 116 13.61 -2.59 16.74
CA GLY A 116 12.51 -1.76 17.20
C GLY A 116 12.23 -0.49 16.40
N GLU A 117 13.07 -0.15 15.41
CA GLU A 117 12.87 1.02 14.54
C GLU A 117 12.43 0.60 13.14
N THR A 118 11.55 1.38 12.53
CA THR A 118 10.98 1.09 11.20
C THR A 118 12.07 1.04 10.12
N PHE A 119 12.04 0.00 9.28
CA PHE A 119 12.98 -0.21 8.20
C PHE A 119 12.31 0.00 6.84
N MET A 120 12.98 0.67 5.91
CA MET A 120 12.51 0.96 4.54
C MET A 120 11.14 1.66 4.49
N GLY A 121 10.79 2.50 5.50
CA GLY A 121 9.57 3.30 5.51
C GLY A 121 8.26 2.50 5.42
N ASN A 122 8.24 1.26 5.95
CA ASN A 122 7.16 0.28 5.82
C ASN A 122 7.01 -0.37 4.42
N ASP A 123 7.93 -0.15 3.50
CA ASP A 123 7.97 -0.95 2.28
C ASP A 123 8.47 -2.37 2.60
N ILE A 124 7.51 -3.29 2.76
CA ILE A 124 7.77 -4.68 3.15
C ILE A 124 8.67 -5.38 2.14
N ILE A 125 8.45 -5.17 0.84
CA ILE A 125 9.26 -5.81 -0.21
C ILE A 125 10.69 -5.32 -0.14
N ALA A 126 10.88 -3.99 -0.12
CA ALA A 126 12.20 -3.42 0.01
C ALA A 126 12.92 -3.92 1.27
N ALA A 127 12.20 -4.05 2.40
CA ALA A 127 12.76 -4.59 3.64
C ALA A 127 13.16 -6.07 3.51
N LEU A 128 12.34 -6.91 2.89
CA LEU A 128 12.62 -8.34 2.70
C LEU A 128 13.80 -8.59 1.76
N GLU A 129 13.87 -7.83 0.68
CA GLU A 129 14.94 -7.95 -0.32
C GLU A 129 16.28 -7.37 0.20
N ASN A 130 16.23 -6.35 1.06
CA ASN A 130 17.41 -5.62 1.51
C ASN A 130 18.04 -6.14 2.82
N MET A 131 17.37 -7.04 3.54
CA MET A 131 17.89 -7.56 4.82
C MET A 131 18.61 -8.89 4.61
N PRO A 132 19.95 -8.98 4.85
CA PRO A 132 20.69 -10.25 4.76
C PRO A 132 20.31 -11.17 5.93
N THR A 133 20.04 -12.45 5.66
CA THR A 133 19.68 -13.43 6.71
C THR A 133 20.80 -13.67 7.70
N ASP A 134 22.04 -13.54 7.28
CA ASP A 134 23.21 -13.73 8.15
C ASP A 134 23.24 -12.72 9.30
N ALA A 135 22.63 -11.54 9.13
CA ALA A 135 22.52 -10.52 10.17
C ALA A 135 21.40 -10.80 11.19
N VAL A 136 20.45 -11.70 10.88
CA VAL A 136 19.28 -11.96 11.72
C VAL A 136 19.62 -12.89 12.87
N GLU A 137 19.37 -12.45 14.11
CA GLU A 137 19.47 -13.27 15.31
C GLU A 137 18.12 -13.90 15.66
N LEU A 138 17.06 -13.08 15.62
CA LEU A 138 15.75 -13.45 16.10
C LEU A 138 14.69 -12.59 15.41
N LEU A 139 13.56 -13.18 15.06
CA LEU A 139 12.41 -12.46 14.58
C LEU A 139 11.34 -12.36 15.66
N LYS A 140 10.67 -11.21 15.75
CA LYS A 140 9.57 -10.95 16.67
C LYS A 140 8.37 -10.44 15.91
N LEU A 141 7.20 -10.93 16.25
CA LEU A 141 5.93 -10.49 15.72
C LEU A 141 5.09 -9.95 16.87
N TYR A 142 4.68 -8.68 16.79
CA TYR A 142 3.88 -8.03 17.82
C TYR A 142 3.14 -6.81 17.28
N ASP A 143 2.10 -6.40 18.00
CA ASP A 143 1.44 -5.13 17.74
C ASP A 143 2.30 -3.99 18.32
N MET A 144 2.92 -3.20 17.46
CA MET A 144 3.79 -2.10 17.86
C MET A 144 2.93 -0.91 18.30
N LEU A 145 3.14 -0.44 19.52
CA LEU A 145 2.49 0.78 19.99
C LEU A 145 3.04 2.00 19.24
N SER A 146 2.16 2.83 18.70
CA SER A 146 2.55 4.11 18.12
C SER A 146 3.20 5.03 19.17
N ALA A 147 3.90 6.05 18.74
CA ALA A 147 4.47 7.02 19.68
C ALA A 147 3.36 7.76 20.46
N LEU A 148 2.23 8.02 19.80
CA LEU A 148 1.04 8.61 20.41
C LEU A 148 0.43 7.66 21.45
N GLU A 149 0.25 6.38 21.11
CA GLU A 149 -0.26 5.38 22.03
C GLU A 149 0.66 5.16 23.24
N LYS A 150 1.98 5.11 23.04
CA LYS A 150 2.95 5.08 24.14
C LYS A 150 2.80 6.29 25.08
N MET A 151 2.45 7.44 24.52
CA MET A 151 2.29 8.68 25.28
C MET A 151 0.94 8.79 25.98
N THR A 152 -0.16 8.51 25.28
CA THR A 152 -1.53 8.62 25.81
C THR A 152 -2.00 7.33 26.47
N GLY A 153 -1.53 6.18 25.95
CA GLY A 153 -1.96 4.84 26.31
C GLY A 153 -3.35 4.46 25.79
N VAL A 154 -3.89 5.26 24.87
CA VAL A 154 -5.13 4.98 24.12
C VAL A 154 -4.73 4.43 22.77
N ASP A 155 -5.44 3.38 22.33
CA ASP A 155 -5.28 2.82 20.98
C ASP A 155 -5.72 3.88 19.95
N ASP A 156 -4.82 4.27 19.07
CA ASP A 156 -5.10 5.27 18.02
C ASP A 156 -5.83 4.68 16.82
N GLY A 157 -6.10 3.36 16.85
CA GLY A 157 -6.80 2.62 15.80
C GLY A 157 -5.91 2.26 14.62
N ALA A 158 -4.60 2.50 14.73
CA ALA A 158 -3.65 2.07 13.71
C ALA A 158 -3.30 0.60 13.92
N ASP A 159 -3.53 -0.23 12.90
CA ASP A 159 -3.03 -1.60 12.88
C ASP A 159 -1.53 -1.57 12.63
N ASN A 160 -0.74 -1.75 13.68
CA ASN A 160 0.73 -1.73 13.62
C ASN A 160 1.33 -3.11 13.93
N TYR A 161 0.77 -4.19 13.33
CA TYR A 161 1.35 -5.51 13.48
C TYR A 161 2.61 -5.62 12.63
N VAL A 162 3.77 -5.80 13.28
CA VAL A 162 5.08 -5.69 12.62
C VAL A 162 5.93 -6.94 12.82
N LEU A 163 6.83 -7.16 11.86
CA LEU A 163 7.96 -8.06 11.96
C LEU A 163 9.18 -7.26 12.42
N ASP A 164 9.64 -7.47 13.64
CA ASP A 164 10.84 -6.83 14.18
C ASP A 164 12.02 -7.80 14.15
N ILE A 165 13.08 -7.40 13.50
CA ILE A 165 14.31 -8.17 13.32
C ILE A 165 15.30 -7.75 14.39
N LYS A 166 15.67 -8.67 15.27
CA LYS A 166 16.83 -8.47 16.13
C LYS A 166 18.08 -8.88 15.38
N THR A 167 19.02 -7.96 15.22
CA THR A 167 20.31 -8.25 14.57
C THR A 167 21.30 -8.89 15.54
N LYS A 168 22.19 -9.73 15.02
CA LYS A 168 23.30 -10.31 15.78
C LYS A 168 24.25 -9.20 16.25
N SER A 169 24.84 -9.37 17.43
CA SER A 169 25.80 -8.42 18.00
C SER A 169 27.04 -8.19 17.12
N THR A 170 27.43 -9.19 16.33
CA THR A 170 28.54 -9.11 15.38
C THR A 170 28.29 -8.11 14.23
N TYR A 171 27.02 -7.78 13.97
CA TYR A 171 26.64 -6.79 12.95
C TYR A 171 26.48 -5.37 13.51
N ASN A 172 26.66 -5.19 14.82
CA ASN A 172 26.57 -3.87 15.45
C ASN A 172 27.72 -2.97 15.02
N GLY A 173 27.40 -1.84 14.34
CA GLY A 173 28.40 -0.92 13.79
C GLY A 173 29.16 -1.44 12.56
N SER A 174 28.75 -2.60 12.03
CA SER A 174 29.39 -3.21 10.86
C SER A 174 28.72 -2.74 9.57
N LEU A 175 29.54 -2.42 8.58
CA LEU A 175 29.11 -2.26 7.19
C LEU A 175 29.08 -3.63 6.52
N THR A 176 27.91 -4.01 6.01
CA THR A 176 27.73 -5.23 5.23
C THR A 176 27.35 -4.87 3.81
N GLY A 177 27.80 -5.65 2.85
CA GLY A 177 27.45 -5.41 1.45
C GLY A 177 27.30 -6.73 0.70
N THR A 178 26.43 -6.71 -0.32
CA THR A 178 26.21 -7.80 -1.24
C THR A 178 26.34 -7.28 -2.67
N LEU A 179 27.09 -7.99 -3.49
CA LEU A 179 27.15 -7.79 -4.93
C LEU A 179 26.60 -9.04 -5.60
N THR A 180 25.57 -8.89 -6.40
CA THR A 180 24.97 -9.97 -7.16
C THR A 180 25.08 -9.63 -8.64
N ALA A 181 25.61 -10.58 -9.44
CA ALA A 181 25.63 -10.50 -10.88
C ALA A 181 25.16 -11.86 -11.44
N GLU A 182 23.97 -11.87 -12.00
CA GLU A 182 23.33 -13.07 -12.55
C GLU A 182 23.11 -12.85 -14.05
N HIS A 183 23.65 -13.75 -14.87
CA HIS A 183 23.49 -13.73 -16.32
C HIS A 183 22.95 -15.09 -16.78
N GLY A 184 21.90 -15.05 -17.55
CA GLY A 184 21.25 -16.23 -18.09
C GLY A 184 21.21 -16.24 -19.61
N ASN A 185 20.59 -17.27 -20.17
CA ASN A 185 20.30 -17.32 -21.59
C ASN A 185 19.21 -16.28 -21.97
N ARG A 186 19.09 -15.92 -23.26
CA ARG A 186 18.13 -14.93 -23.78
C ARG A 186 18.30 -13.54 -23.15
N ASP A 187 19.52 -13.09 -22.98
CA ASP A 187 19.91 -11.77 -22.43
C ASP A 187 19.33 -11.46 -21.04
N ARG A 188 19.00 -12.49 -20.28
CA ARG A 188 18.49 -12.31 -18.90
C ARG A 188 19.63 -11.97 -17.98
N ARG A 189 19.41 -10.95 -17.16
CA ARG A 189 20.40 -10.49 -16.20
C ARG A 189 19.75 -9.92 -14.94
N ARG A 190 20.50 -9.97 -13.86
CA ARG A 190 20.23 -9.25 -12.63
C ARG A 190 21.54 -8.78 -12.05
N ASP A 191 21.69 -7.49 -11.93
CA ASP A 191 22.84 -6.84 -11.31
C ASP A 191 22.32 -6.07 -10.09
N GLU A 192 22.91 -6.35 -8.91
CA GLU A 192 22.49 -5.73 -7.67
C GLU A 192 23.68 -5.41 -6.78
N VAL A 193 23.68 -4.20 -6.23
CA VAL A 193 24.63 -3.75 -5.21
C VAL A 193 23.82 -3.31 -4.00
N GLN A 194 24.12 -3.88 -2.86
CA GLN A 194 23.48 -3.58 -1.60
C GLN A 194 24.53 -3.27 -0.52
N GLY A 195 24.30 -2.22 0.25
CA GLY A 195 25.10 -1.86 1.41
C GLY A 195 24.20 -1.59 2.62
N ASN A 196 24.57 -2.13 3.78
CA ASN A 196 23.82 -1.98 5.02
C ASN A 196 24.75 -1.70 6.19
N LEU A 197 24.36 -0.76 7.03
CA LEU A 197 24.98 -0.44 8.32
C LEU A 197 23.91 -0.55 9.40
N PHE A 198 24.12 -1.41 10.39
CA PHE A 198 23.19 -1.64 11.48
C PHE A 198 23.84 -1.38 12.83
N ASN A 199 23.11 -0.69 13.73
CA ASN A 199 23.50 -0.49 15.12
C ASN A 199 22.52 -1.19 16.07
N ALA A 200 22.99 -1.56 17.25
CA ALA A 200 22.19 -2.28 18.25
C ALA A 200 21.02 -1.47 18.80
N ASP A 201 21.10 -0.16 18.76
CA ASP A 201 20.06 0.77 19.20
C ASP A 201 18.96 1.01 18.15
N GLY A 202 19.04 0.34 16.97
CA GLY A 202 18.10 0.46 15.87
C GLY A 202 18.47 1.51 14.83
N GLU A 203 19.54 2.29 15.02
CA GLU A 203 20.07 3.11 13.94
C GLU A 203 20.48 2.21 12.77
N ASN A 204 20.08 2.57 11.56
CA ASN A 204 20.44 1.83 10.37
C ASN A 204 20.52 2.74 9.15
N THR A 205 21.34 2.32 8.20
CA THR A 205 21.44 2.96 6.89
C THR A 205 21.57 1.86 5.85
N SER A 206 20.75 1.92 4.82
CA SER A 206 20.76 0.94 3.74
C SER A 206 20.68 1.64 2.39
N LEU A 207 21.37 1.08 1.41
CA LEU A 207 21.33 1.51 0.02
C LEU A 207 21.29 0.27 -0.87
N THR A 208 20.39 0.27 -1.85
CA THR A 208 20.26 -0.80 -2.85
C THR A 208 20.16 -0.18 -4.23
N LEU A 209 20.96 -0.69 -5.13
CA LEU A 209 20.93 -0.45 -6.57
C LEU A 209 20.66 -1.78 -7.24
N ARG A 210 19.63 -1.90 -8.05
CA ARG A 210 19.28 -3.12 -8.76
C ARG A 210 18.82 -2.82 -10.17
N SER A 211 19.30 -3.62 -11.11
CA SER A 211 18.83 -3.64 -12.50
C SER A 211 18.58 -5.08 -12.89
N ASP A 212 17.37 -5.43 -13.27
CA ASP A 212 17.04 -6.77 -13.74
C ASP A 212 16.00 -6.79 -14.86
N ASN A 213 16.02 -7.86 -15.63
CA ASN A 213 15.01 -8.19 -16.62
C ASN A 213 14.46 -9.62 -16.43
N LEU A 214 14.56 -10.17 -15.23
CA LEU A 214 14.16 -11.54 -14.89
C LEU A 214 12.65 -11.70 -14.65
N SER A 215 11.95 -10.60 -14.30
CA SER A 215 10.53 -10.63 -13.99
C SER A 215 9.71 -10.88 -15.26
N ASN A 216 8.89 -11.92 -15.22
CA ASN A 216 7.92 -12.41 -16.20
C ASN A 216 8.46 -13.29 -17.33
N MET A 217 8.20 -14.57 -17.16
CA MET A 217 8.50 -15.60 -18.13
C MET A 217 7.46 -15.75 -19.24
N ASN A 218 6.31 -15.10 -19.19
CA ASN A 218 5.16 -15.57 -19.92
C ASN A 218 4.86 -14.85 -21.25
N ILE A 219 5.50 -13.72 -21.57
CA ILE A 219 5.16 -13.04 -22.82
C ILE A 219 6.36 -12.30 -23.40
N GLY A 220 6.52 -12.33 -24.71
CA GLY A 220 7.65 -11.87 -25.50
C GLY A 220 8.00 -10.38 -25.43
N GLY A 221 8.01 -9.79 -24.23
CA GLY A 221 8.42 -8.42 -23.98
C GLY A 221 9.70 -8.34 -23.16
N ASN A 222 10.54 -7.36 -23.45
CA ASN A 222 11.70 -7.01 -22.63
C ASN A 222 11.21 -6.33 -21.36
N ASN A 223 10.78 -7.14 -20.38
CA ASN A 223 10.43 -6.63 -19.06
C ASN A 223 11.71 -6.31 -18.31
N PHE A 224 11.87 -5.08 -17.88
CA PHE A 224 12.99 -4.74 -17.03
C PHE A 224 12.57 -3.85 -15.86
N GLN A 225 13.36 -3.92 -14.80
CA GLN A 225 13.18 -3.15 -13.59
C GLN A 225 14.51 -2.55 -13.16
N ASN A 226 14.50 -1.25 -12.85
CA ASN A 226 15.59 -0.57 -12.19
C ASN A 226 15.09 -0.01 -10.86
N ILE A 227 15.83 -0.27 -9.79
CA ILE A 227 15.51 0.17 -8.44
C ILE A 227 16.73 0.89 -7.86
N LEU A 228 16.50 2.06 -7.29
CA LEU A 228 17.37 2.72 -6.32
C LEU A 228 16.56 2.92 -5.06
N SER A 229 16.94 2.28 -3.97
CA SER A 229 16.29 2.49 -2.67
C SER A 229 17.30 2.77 -1.58
N GLY A 230 16.94 3.63 -0.66
CA GLY A 230 17.76 3.95 0.49
C GLY A 230 16.91 4.25 1.72
N ASN A 231 17.46 3.93 2.87
CA ASN A 231 16.85 4.19 4.18
C ASN A 231 17.91 4.66 5.15
N ILE A 232 17.53 5.58 6.00
CA ILE A 232 18.34 6.03 7.13
C ILE A 232 17.47 6.20 8.37
N VAL A 233 17.87 5.57 9.46
CA VAL A 233 17.34 5.83 10.80
C VAL A 233 18.46 6.36 11.66
N LYS A 234 18.28 7.57 12.16
CA LYS A 234 19.29 8.28 12.96
C LYS A 234 18.69 8.83 14.24
N LYS A 235 19.42 8.65 15.35
CA LYS A 235 19.07 9.18 16.66
C LYS A 235 20.01 10.33 17.05
N PHE A 236 19.44 11.48 17.34
CA PHE A 236 20.19 12.62 17.84
C PHE A 236 20.00 12.70 19.36
N GLY A 237 20.88 12.03 20.07
CA GLY A 237 20.78 11.81 21.49
C GLY A 237 19.53 11.00 21.86
N LYS A 238 18.90 11.32 23.02
CA LYS A 238 17.68 10.65 23.49
C LYS A 238 16.38 11.35 23.08
N LYS A 239 16.48 12.47 22.36
CA LYS A 239 15.32 13.32 22.10
C LYS A 239 14.76 13.19 20.71
N ILE A 240 15.59 13.01 19.70
CA ILE A 240 15.15 13.05 18.31
C ILE A 240 15.47 11.73 17.64
N THR A 241 14.48 11.15 16.97
CA THR A 241 14.64 10.02 16.05
C THR A 241 14.16 10.47 14.68
N LEU A 242 15.01 10.36 13.69
CA LEU A 242 14.69 10.61 12.28
C LEU A 242 14.73 9.29 11.53
N ASN A 243 13.66 8.99 10.80
CA ASN A 243 13.61 7.91 9.83
C ASN A 243 13.26 8.53 8.46
N ALA A 244 14.11 8.30 7.47
CA ALA A 244 13.89 8.77 6.12
C ALA A 244 14.16 7.64 5.13
N SER A 245 13.30 7.49 4.13
CA SER A 245 13.49 6.52 3.04
C SER A 245 13.17 7.15 1.69
N LEU A 246 13.88 6.68 0.68
CA LEU A 246 13.69 7.05 -0.73
C LEU A 246 13.68 5.78 -1.56
N SER A 247 12.73 5.67 -2.48
CA SER A 247 12.66 4.59 -3.46
C SER A 247 12.37 5.18 -4.83
N LEU A 248 13.24 4.91 -5.79
CA LEU A 248 13.10 5.30 -7.18
C LEU A 248 13.03 4.02 -8.02
N ASN A 249 11.91 3.82 -8.70
CA ASN A 249 11.64 2.61 -9.45
C ASN A 249 11.28 2.94 -10.89
N ALA A 250 11.83 2.19 -11.84
CA ALA A 250 11.46 2.23 -13.24
C ALA A 250 11.14 0.79 -13.69
N PHE A 251 9.93 0.60 -14.25
CA PHE A 251 9.46 -0.69 -14.74
C PHE A 251 9.04 -0.58 -16.18
N HIS A 252 9.40 -1.59 -16.98
CA HIS A 252 8.79 -1.81 -18.27
C HIS A 252 8.18 -3.20 -18.29
N ASN A 253 6.90 -3.28 -18.63
CA ASN A 253 6.14 -4.53 -18.66
C ASN A 253 5.37 -4.64 -19.98
N GLY A 254 5.32 -5.86 -20.52
CA GLY A 254 4.45 -6.23 -21.62
C GLY A 254 3.54 -7.38 -21.20
N SER A 255 2.28 -7.35 -21.61
CA SER A 255 1.33 -8.45 -21.42
C SER A 255 0.44 -8.63 -22.63
N GLU A 256 0.06 -9.86 -22.89
CA GLU A 256 -0.92 -10.25 -23.91
C GLU A 256 -1.95 -11.13 -23.22
N ASN A 257 -3.21 -10.75 -23.36
CA ASN A 257 -4.35 -11.51 -22.80
C ASN A 257 -5.30 -11.83 -23.94
N HIS A 258 -5.86 -13.03 -23.89
CA HIS A 258 -6.90 -13.50 -24.78
C HIS A 258 -8.08 -13.92 -23.92
N ASP A 259 -9.18 -13.19 -24.03
CA ASP A 259 -10.38 -13.38 -23.22
C ASP A 259 -11.54 -13.80 -24.12
N TYR A 260 -12.34 -14.73 -23.62
CA TYR A 260 -13.57 -15.19 -24.22
C TYR A 260 -14.68 -15.12 -23.18
N ASP A 261 -15.73 -14.34 -23.46
CA ASP A 261 -16.86 -14.13 -22.56
C ASP A 261 -18.19 -14.54 -23.21
N GLU A 262 -19.04 -15.16 -22.41
CA GLU A 262 -20.45 -15.36 -22.74
C GLU A 262 -21.31 -14.39 -21.94
N GLN A 263 -22.11 -13.58 -22.63
CA GLN A 263 -23.02 -12.62 -22.03
C GLN A 263 -24.46 -13.10 -22.17
N TYR A 264 -25.07 -13.46 -21.05
CA TYR A 264 -26.47 -13.91 -20.99
C TYR A 264 -27.37 -12.69 -20.87
N LEU A 265 -27.99 -12.28 -21.98
CA LEU A 265 -28.91 -11.14 -22.06
C LEU A 265 -30.36 -11.63 -22.23
N SER A 266 -31.33 -10.79 -21.89
CA SER A 266 -32.75 -11.07 -22.14
C SER A 266 -33.05 -11.27 -23.63
N SER A 267 -32.26 -10.71 -24.53
CA SER A 267 -32.36 -10.85 -25.99
C SER A 267 -31.65 -12.10 -26.55
N GLY A 268 -31.02 -12.92 -25.69
CA GLY A 268 -30.21 -14.08 -26.06
C GLY A 268 -28.75 -13.96 -25.66
N THR A 269 -28.04 -15.09 -25.72
CA THR A 269 -26.60 -15.11 -25.38
C THR A 269 -25.78 -14.46 -26.49
N LYS A 270 -24.83 -13.61 -26.11
CA LYS A 270 -23.82 -13.03 -27.01
C LYS A 270 -22.44 -13.53 -26.59
N TYR A 271 -21.57 -13.72 -27.56
CA TYR A 271 -20.21 -14.22 -27.37
C TYR A 271 -19.22 -13.12 -27.73
N ARG A 272 -18.31 -12.84 -26.83
CA ARG A 272 -17.25 -11.83 -27.05
C ARG A 272 -15.89 -12.48 -26.96
N GLU A 273 -15.07 -12.24 -27.96
CA GLU A 273 -13.66 -12.59 -27.97
C GLU A 273 -12.85 -11.30 -28.01
N SER A 274 -11.83 -11.19 -27.16
CA SER A 274 -10.93 -10.05 -27.16
C SER A 274 -9.48 -10.46 -27.00
N MET A 275 -8.61 -9.79 -27.75
CA MET A 275 -7.16 -9.94 -27.68
C MET A 275 -6.56 -8.60 -27.30
N LEU A 276 -5.96 -8.54 -26.14
CA LEU A 276 -5.39 -7.34 -25.56
C LEU A 276 -3.85 -7.45 -25.47
N LEU A 277 -3.14 -6.61 -26.20
CA LEU A 277 -1.72 -6.37 -26.02
C LEU A 277 -1.55 -5.11 -25.16
N SER A 278 -0.78 -5.19 -24.10
CA SER A 278 -0.48 -4.06 -23.23
C SER A 278 1.03 -3.89 -23.04
N LEU A 279 1.52 -2.66 -23.27
CA LEU A 279 2.90 -2.25 -23.02
C LEU A 279 2.88 -1.10 -22.03
N SER A 280 3.61 -1.23 -20.94
CA SER A 280 3.63 -0.25 -19.85
C SER A 280 5.06 0.17 -19.49
N LYS A 281 5.27 1.48 -19.40
CA LYS A 281 6.50 2.08 -18.87
C LYS A 281 6.14 2.95 -17.67
N ASN A 282 6.57 2.51 -16.50
CA ASN A 282 6.21 3.15 -15.24
C ASN A 282 7.45 3.64 -14.51
N HIS A 283 7.40 4.86 -14.00
CA HIS A 283 8.33 5.40 -13.02
C HIS A 283 7.54 5.69 -11.76
N SER A 284 7.95 5.09 -10.65
CA SER A 284 7.33 5.30 -9.34
C SER A 284 8.41 5.69 -8.34
N ASN A 285 8.29 6.87 -7.78
CA ASN A 285 9.24 7.42 -6.83
C ASN A 285 8.51 7.71 -5.53
N ALA A 286 9.02 7.18 -4.43
CA ALA A 286 8.45 7.36 -3.10
C ALA A 286 9.50 7.95 -2.15
N ALA A 287 9.10 8.92 -1.35
CA ALA A 287 9.90 9.48 -0.28
C ALA A 287 9.07 9.50 1.01
N ASN A 288 9.66 9.03 2.11
CA ASN A 288 9.05 9.05 3.43
C ASN A 288 10.01 9.66 4.43
N ILE A 289 9.47 10.49 5.32
CA ILE A 289 10.22 11.12 6.42
C ILE A 289 9.34 11.01 7.66
N ASN A 290 9.89 10.46 8.74
CA ASN A 290 9.26 10.44 10.05
C ASN A 290 10.23 11.03 11.07
N LEU A 291 9.79 12.06 11.76
CA LEU A 291 10.53 12.74 12.82
C LEU A 291 9.78 12.59 14.14
N GLN A 292 10.39 11.95 15.11
CA GLN A 292 9.92 11.92 16.48
C GLN A 292 10.80 12.81 17.33
N TYR A 293 10.21 13.83 17.98
CA TYR A 293 10.92 14.75 18.87
C TYR A 293 10.31 14.75 20.27
N ASN A 294 11.01 14.15 21.22
CA ASN A 294 10.71 14.24 22.64
C ASN A 294 11.23 15.58 23.18
N ILE A 295 10.41 16.63 23.11
CA ILE A 295 10.76 17.99 23.55
C ILE A 295 11.16 17.93 25.02
N ASP A 296 10.32 17.28 25.83
CA ASP A 296 10.57 16.94 27.22
C ASP A 296 9.91 15.58 27.56
N LYS A 297 9.99 15.16 28.86
CA LYS A 297 9.40 13.88 29.33
C LYS A 297 7.87 13.79 29.19
N LYS A 298 7.20 14.92 28.96
CA LYS A 298 5.73 15.02 28.89
C LYS A 298 5.25 15.50 27.52
N THR A 299 6.13 16.00 26.66
CA THR A 299 5.75 16.61 25.38
C THR A 299 6.46 15.89 24.23
N LEU A 300 5.66 15.38 23.29
CA LEU A 300 6.09 14.66 22.11
C LEU A 300 5.56 15.38 20.86
N LEU A 301 6.41 15.60 19.90
CA LEU A 301 6.06 16.03 18.55
C LEU A 301 6.44 14.91 17.56
N ASN A 302 5.45 14.45 16.81
CA ASN A 302 5.67 13.58 15.66
C ASN A 302 5.34 14.33 14.38
N ILE A 303 6.21 14.24 13.39
CA ILE A 303 5.95 14.74 12.04
C ILE A 303 6.18 13.58 11.09
N SER A 304 5.20 13.27 10.25
CA SER A 304 5.38 12.35 9.16
C SER A 304 5.04 13.03 7.84
N ALA A 305 5.88 12.81 6.85
CA ALA A 305 5.66 13.27 5.49
C ALA A 305 5.94 12.12 4.54
N ASN A 306 5.01 11.82 3.67
CA ASN A 306 5.22 10.89 2.58
C ASN A 306 4.81 11.52 1.26
N GLY A 307 5.50 11.14 0.19
CA GLY A 307 5.23 11.61 -1.15
C GLY A 307 5.50 10.52 -2.16
N ASN A 308 4.59 10.39 -3.13
CA ASN A 308 4.76 9.53 -4.28
C ASN A 308 4.66 10.37 -5.56
N PHE A 309 5.58 10.14 -6.48
CA PHE A 309 5.63 10.81 -7.77
C PHE A 309 5.73 9.74 -8.84
N GLY A 310 4.71 9.65 -9.68
CA GLY A 310 4.63 8.62 -10.71
C GLY A 310 4.51 9.21 -12.11
N ARG A 311 5.09 8.51 -13.08
CA ARG A 311 4.82 8.71 -14.49
C ARG A 311 4.58 7.37 -15.14
N SER A 312 3.49 7.25 -15.89
CA SER A 312 3.20 6.08 -16.68
C SER A 312 3.00 6.45 -18.14
N ASP A 313 3.41 5.54 -19.02
CA ASP A 313 3.16 5.59 -20.46
C ASP A 313 2.69 4.18 -20.86
N ASN A 314 1.40 4.05 -21.12
CA ASN A 314 0.73 2.77 -21.35
C ASN A 314 0.16 2.76 -22.77
N LEU A 315 0.58 1.81 -23.57
CA LEU A 315 0.01 1.52 -24.88
C LEU A 315 -0.79 0.22 -24.78
N THR A 316 -2.06 0.27 -25.16
CA THR A 316 -2.90 -0.92 -25.28
C THR A 316 -3.48 -1.03 -26.68
N ASP A 317 -3.35 -2.21 -27.28
CA ASP A 317 -4.01 -2.58 -28.52
C ASP A 317 -5.00 -3.68 -28.21
N ASN A 318 -6.29 -3.42 -28.41
CA ASN A 318 -7.37 -4.36 -28.18
C ASN A 318 -8.09 -4.66 -29.49
N THR A 319 -8.22 -5.94 -29.83
CA THR A 319 -9.05 -6.42 -30.94
C THR A 319 -10.22 -7.19 -30.34
N THR A 320 -11.44 -6.81 -30.71
CA THR A 320 -12.67 -7.40 -30.13
C THR A 320 -13.58 -7.86 -31.26
N TYR A 321 -14.17 -9.04 -31.06
CA TYR A 321 -15.23 -9.60 -31.90
C TYR A 321 -16.44 -9.90 -31.01
N LEU A 322 -17.63 -9.56 -31.52
CA LEU A 322 -18.91 -9.89 -30.88
C LEU A 322 -19.71 -10.76 -31.85
N TYR A 323 -20.17 -11.92 -31.38
CA TYR A 323 -20.93 -12.89 -32.16
C TYR A 323 -22.32 -13.08 -31.58
N GLU A 324 -23.31 -13.33 -32.45
CA GLU A 324 -24.65 -13.76 -32.02
C GLU A 324 -24.69 -15.22 -31.62
N ARG A 325 -23.95 -16.06 -32.36
CA ARG A 325 -23.70 -17.47 -32.08
C ARG A 325 -22.20 -17.67 -32.05
N ASN A 326 -21.76 -18.76 -31.46
CA ASN A 326 -20.32 -19.03 -31.33
C ASN A 326 -19.67 -19.46 -32.66
N THR A 327 -19.88 -18.66 -33.71
CA THR A 327 -19.30 -18.87 -35.03
C THR A 327 -18.88 -17.55 -35.66
N ALA A 328 -17.76 -17.56 -36.39
CA ALA A 328 -17.26 -16.35 -37.08
C ALA A 328 -18.24 -15.84 -38.16
N ALA A 329 -19.14 -16.70 -38.70
CA ALA A 329 -20.15 -16.29 -39.68
C ALA A 329 -21.25 -15.39 -39.10
N ASP A 330 -21.47 -15.46 -37.78
CA ASP A 330 -22.48 -14.69 -37.05
C ASP A 330 -21.89 -13.46 -36.33
N THR A 331 -20.79 -12.91 -36.86
CA THR A 331 -20.15 -11.71 -36.30
C THR A 331 -21.08 -10.53 -36.40
N LEU A 332 -21.44 -9.93 -35.26
CA LEU A 332 -22.24 -8.71 -35.16
C LEU A 332 -21.34 -7.46 -35.34
N THR A 333 -20.27 -7.42 -34.59
CA THR A 333 -19.28 -6.35 -34.66
C THR A 333 -17.87 -6.88 -34.57
N SER A 334 -16.95 -6.22 -35.25
CA SER A 334 -15.52 -6.37 -35.04
C SER A 334 -14.88 -5.02 -34.86
N GLY A 335 -13.88 -4.93 -33.98
CA GLY A 335 -13.26 -3.62 -33.70
C GLY A 335 -11.81 -3.73 -33.25
N THR A 336 -11.09 -2.68 -33.53
CA THR A 336 -9.75 -2.46 -32.96
C THR A 336 -9.77 -1.16 -32.16
N LEU A 337 -9.15 -1.19 -31.00
CA LEU A 337 -9.00 -0.02 -30.13
C LEU A 337 -7.54 0.09 -29.69
N ARG A 338 -6.88 1.16 -30.11
CA ARG A 338 -5.55 1.52 -29.66
C ARG A 338 -5.64 2.70 -28.71
N ASN A 339 -5.24 2.49 -27.46
CA ASN A 339 -5.13 3.55 -26.47
C ASN A 339 -3.67 3.81 -26.14
N ASN A 340 -3.30 5.09 -26.12
CA ASN A 340 -2.01 5.55 -25.60
C ASN A 340 -2.28 6.51 -24.44
N THR A 341 -2.05 6.05 -23.23
CA THR A 341 -2.33 6.79 -22.00
C THR A 341 -1.03 7.22 -21.35
N LYS A 342 -0.82 8.52 -21.21
CA LYS A 342 0.31 9.12 -20.48
C LYS A 342 -0.21 9.80 -19.24
N SER A 343 0.33 9.41 -18.08
CA SER A 343 -0.11 9.93 -16.81
C SER A 343 1.07 10.42 -15.96
N ASN A 344 0.90 11.56 -15.29
CA ASN A 344 1.85 12.11 -14.32
C ASN A 344 1.10 12.32 -13.00
N GLY A 345 1.37 11.46 -12.02
CA GLY A 345 0.75 11.51 -10.70
C GLY A 345 1.68 12.08 -9.65
N LYS A 346 1.12 12.85 -8.73
CA LYS A 346 1.79 13.35 -7.52
C LYS A 346 0.84 13.14 -6.35
N ASN A 347 1.33 12.51 -5.31
CA ASN A 347 0.58 12.33 -4.06
C ASN A 347 1.50 12.73 -2.91
N TYR A 348 0.98 13.48 -1.95
CA TYR A 348 1.68 13.80 -0.72
C TYR A 348 0.73 13.76 0.47
N HIS A 349 1.27 13.39 1.61
CA HIS A 349 0.55 13.45 2.88
C HIS A 349 1.53 13.87 3.98
N VAL A 350 1.17 14.89 4.72
CA VAL A 350 1.95 15.43 5.83
C VAL A 350 1.07 15.42 7.07
N SER A 351 1.55 14.86 8.16
CA SER A 351 0.89 14.93 9.47
C SER A 351 1.84 15.42 10.55
N ALA A 352 1.29 16.19 11.48
CA ALA A 352 2.00 16.66 12.66
C ALA A 352 1.11 16.45 13.89
N ASP A 353 1.61 15.71 14.87
CA ASP A 353 0.93 15.41 16.13
C ASP A 353 1.74 15.96 17.31
N LEU A 354 1.21 16.96 18.00
CA LEU A 354 1.77 17.49 19.23
C LEU A 354 0.97 16.98 20.43
N THR A 355 1.59 16.14 21.24
CA THR A 355 0.96 15.57 22.44
C THR A 355 1.65 16.04 23.70
N ARG A 356 0.84 16.50 24.67
CA ARG A 356 1.32 16.91 25.98
C ARG A 356 0.55 16.21 27.11
N ARG A 357 1.29 15.54 28.00
CA ARG A 357 0.74 15.00 29.26
C ARG A 357 0.50 16.11 30.27
N ILE A 358 -0.64 16.05 30.97
CA ILE A 358 -1.08 17.02 31.93
C ILE A 358 -1.27 16.35 33.28
N GLY A 359 -0.88 17.07 34.34
CA GLY A 359 -1.06 16.63 35.71
C GLY A 359 -0.28 15.35 36.06
N LYS A 360 -0.60 14.79 37.25
CA LYS A 360 0.04 13.59 37.79
C LYS A 360 -0.65 12.30 37.32
N ALA A 361 -1.93 12.36 36.97
CA ALA A 361 -2.75 11.21 36.58
C ALA A 361 -2.50 10.73 35.15
N GLY A 362 -1.76 11.51 34.32
CA GLY A 362 -1.42 11.11 32.96
C GLY A 362 -2.48 11.45 31.91
N ALA A 363 -3.38 12.39 32.21
CA ALA A 363 -4.24 13.00 31.17
C ALA A 363 -3.38 13.67 30.10
N SER A 364 -3.88 13.74 28.88
CA SER A 364 -3.13 14.34 27.77
C SER A 364 -4.02 15.10 26.80
N PHE A 365 -3.43 16.15 26.22
CA PHE A 365 -3.95 16.83 25.03
C PHE A 365 -3.11 16.49 23.84
N THR A 366 -3.77 16.25 22.70
CA THR A 366 -3.12 16.06 21.39
C THR A 366 -3.75 17.01 20.40
N VAL A 367 -2.92 17.80 19.72
CA VAL A 367 -3.30 18.56 18.53
C VAL A 367 -2.74 17.79 17.34
N LYS A 368 -3.60 17.44 16.41
CA LYS A 368 -3.22 16.75 15.19
C LYS A 368 -3.60 17.59 13.98
N ALA A 369 -2.67 17.81 13.07
CA ALA A 369 -2.89 18.47 11.80
C ALA A 369 -2.44 17.55 10.67
N THR A 370 -3.27 17.44 9.63
CA THR A 370 -2.94 16.67 8.43
C THR A 370 -3.22 17.50 7.19
N LEU A 371 -2.32 17.39 6.22
CA LEU A 371 -2.43 17.96 4.89
C LEU A 371 -2.15 16.85 3.89
N GLY A 372 -3.03 16.68 2.92
CA GLY A 372 -2.87 15.72 1.83
C GLY A 372 -3.20 16.34 0.50
N GLY A 373 -2.60 15.82 -0.55
CA GLY A 373 -2.94 16.20 -1.91
C GLY A 373 -2.60 15.11 -2.90
N ASN A 374 -3.45 14.99 -3.90
CA ASN A 374 -3.25 14.12 -5.04
C ASN A 374 -3.54 14.92 -6.31
N SER A 375 -2.59 14.92 -7.23
CA SER A 375 -2.75 15.53 -8.55
C SER A 375 -2.33 14.52 -9.59
N ASN A 376 -3.19 14.29 -10.57
CA ASN A 376 -2.87 13.42 -11.69
C ASN A 376 -3.24 14.13 -13.00
N GLU A 377 -2.30 14.19 -13.94
CA GLU A 377 -2.51 14.68 -15.29
C GLU A 377 -2.44 13.49 -16.24
N THR A 378 -3.58 13.08 -16.77
CA THR A 378 -3.67 11.96 -17.72
C THR A 378 -4.06 12.49 -19.10
N ASN A 379 -3.27 12.12 -20.11
CA ASN A 379 -3.56 12.33 -21.51
C ASN A 379 -3.80 10.97 -22.16
N ASN A 380 -5.00 10.74 -22.64
CA ASN A 380 -5.41 9.52 -23.31
C ASN A 380 -5.72 9.79 -24.77
N THR A 381 -5.01 9.15 -25.69
CA THR A 381 -5.33 9.17 -27.12
C THR A 381 -5.90 7.81 -27.49
N SER A 382 -7.13 7.81 -27.99
CA SER A 382 -7.89 6.62 -28.31
C SER A 382 -8.24 6.60 -29.79
N LEU A 383 -7.68 5.64 -30.53
CA LEU A 383 -8.02 5.36 -31.93
C LEU A 383 -8.85 4.08 -31.97
N SER A 384 -10.13 4.19 -32.36
CA SER A 384 -11.01 3.05 -32.52
C SER A 384 -11.58 2.95 -33.93
N LEU A 385 -11.60 1.74 -34.45
CA LEU A 385 -12.29 1.37 -35.69
C LEU A 385 -13.26 0.24 -35.35
N THR A 386 -14.56 0.51 -35.50
CA THR A 386 -15.61 -0.50 -35.28
C THR A 386 -16.36 -0.76 -36.58
N LYS A 387 -16.47 -2.01 -36.94
CA LYS A 387 -17.21 -2.50 -38.11
C LYS A 387 -18.47 -3.20 -37.64
N PHE A 388 -19.62 -2.75 -38.18
CA PHE A 388 -20.93 -3.36 -37.94
C PHE A 388 -21.32 -4.20 -39.14
N HIS A 389 -21.38 -5.52 -38.96
CA HIS A 389 -21.58 -6.46 -40.08
C HIS A 389 -23.05 -6.58 -40.53
N HIS A 390 -23.99 -6.17 -39.69
CA HIS A 390 -25.42 -6.23 -40.01
C HIS A 390 -26.05 -4.86 -40.31
N LEU A 391 -25.28 -3.77 -40.14
CA LEU A 391 -25.70 -2.41 -40.52
C LEU A 391 -25.09 -2.05 -41.87
N ARG A 392 -25.94 -1.86 -42.89
CA ARG A 392 -25.46 -1.47 -44.22
C ARG A 392 -25.31 0.03 -44.34
N ASN A 393 -24.21 0.49 -44.95
CA ASN A 393 -24.02 1.88 -45.35
C ASN A 393 -24.82 2.21 -46.63
N ALA A 394 -24.84 3.48 -47.04
CA ALA A 394 -25.57 3.93 -48.22
C ALA A 394 -25.17 3.24 -49.55
N VAL A 395 -24.01 2.56 -49.59
CA VAL A 395 -23.46 1.85 -50.77
C VAL A 395 -23.70 0.34 -50.67
N GLY A 396 -24.38 -0.14 -49.62
CA GLY A 396 -24.72 -1.55 -49.39
C GLY A 396 -23.61 -2.39 -48.74
N GLY A 397 -22.49 -1.79 -48.34
CA GLY A 397 -21.42 -2.42 -47.54
C GLY A 397 -21.64 -2.31 -46.06
N ASP A 398 -20.78 -2.95 -45.26
CA ASP A 398 -20.82 -2.85 -43.78
C ASP A 398 -20.57 -1.41 -43.30
N SER A 399 -21.24 -1.02 -42.25
CA SER A 399 -21.05 0.32 -41.65
C SER A 399 -19.77 0.36 -40.82
N LEU A 400 -18.99 1.43 -40.99
CA LEU A 400 -17.71 1.65 -40.30
C LEU A 400 -17.81 2.90 -39.42
N LEU A 401 -17.36 2.78 -38.18
CA LEU A 401 -17.21 3.90 -37.26
C LEU A 401 -15.74 4.07 -36.91
N LEU A 402 -15.14 5.16 -37.38
CA LEU A 402 -13.78 5.57 -37.03
C LEU A 402 -13.85 6.71 -36.02
N ARG A 403 -13.12 6.57 -34.92
CA ARG A 403 -12.93 7.63 -33.92
C ARG A 403 -11.46 7.73 -33.56
N ASN A 404 -10.99 8.96 -33.46
CA ASN A 404 -9.66 9.27 -32.94
C ASN A 404 -9.81 10.44 -31.95
N LEU A 405 -9.85 10.11 -30.65
CA LEU A 405 -10.12 11.06 -29.58
C LEU A 405 -8.86 11.28 -28.75
N CYS A 406 -8.65 12.52 -28.35
CA CYS A 406 -7.67 12.87 -27.33
C CYS A 406 -8.39 13.45 -26.11
N GLN A 407 -8.23 12.80 -24.96
CA GLN A 407 -8.82 13.23 -23.69
C GLN A 407 -7.71 13.68 -22.74
N GLN A 408 -7.85 14.88 -22.21
CA GLN A 408 -7.03 15.41 -21.14
C GLN A 408 -7.84 15.32 -19.86
N LEU A 409 -7.35 14.53 -18.90
CA LEU A 409 -8.06 14.17 -17.66
C LEU A 409 -7.26 14.64 -16.44
N PRO A 410 -7.14 15.95 -16.19
CA PRO A 410 -6.53 16.41 -14.95
C PRO A 410 -7.46 16.16 -13.76
N THR A 411 -6.89 15.60 -12.69
CA THR A 411 -7.55 15.45 -11.40
C THR A 411 -6.74 16.12 -10.32
N LEU A 412 -7.40 16.79 -9.39
CA LEU A 412 -6.78 17.44 -8.24
C LEU A 412 -7.63 17.17 -7.01
N ARG A 413 -7.02 16.62 -5.97
CA ARG A 413 -7.65 16.48 -4.67
C ARG A 413 -6.72 17.06 -3.61
N ASN A 414 -7.25 17.91 -2.76
CA ASN A 414 -6.57 18.45 -1.59
C ASN A 414 -7.43 18.19 -0.36
N GLU A 415 -6.79 17.78 0.72
CA GLU A 415 -7.45 17.59 2.00
C GLU A 415 -6.66 18.26 3.12
N SER A 416 -7.37 18.80 4.07
CA SER A 416 -6.80 19.35 5.30
C SER A 416 -7.68 18.99 6.49
N ARG A 417 -7.06 18.59 7.57
CA ARG A 417 -7.77 18.27 8.82
C ARG A 417 -6.97 18.80 9.99
N ILE A 418 -7.66 19.37 10.95
CA ILE A 418 -7.11 19.73 12.25
C ILE A 418 -8.03 19.15 13.33
N SER A 419 -7.45 18.55 14.35
CA SER A 419 -8.24 18.01 15.48
C SER A 419 -7.54 18.25 16.81
N LEU A 420 -8.36 18.43 17.83
CA LEU A 420 -7.96 18.51 19.24
C LEU A 420 -8.55 17.30 19.95
N GLN A 421 -7.72 16.55 20.66
CA GLN A 421 -8.12 15.36 21.39
C GLN A 421 -7.71 15.50 22.86
N TYR A 422 -8.60 15.13 23.75
CA TYR A 422 -8.34 15.06 25.20
C TYR A 422 -8.53 13.62 25.67
N THR A 423 -7.51 13.08 26.35
CA THR A 423 -7.54 11.76 26.95
C THR A 423 -7.54 11.88 28.48
N HIS A 424 -8.51 11.25 29.12
CA HIS A 424 -8.62 11.18 30.58
C HIS A 424 -8.48 9.74 31.09
N PRO A 425 -7.50 9.46 31.96
CA PRO A 425 -7.37 8.15 32.59
C PRO A 425 -8.29 8.04 33.82
N PHE A 426 -9.14 7.01 33.85
CA PHE A 426 -9.91 6.59 35.03
C PHE A 426 -9.19 5.41 35.71
N GLY A 427 -8.27 5.75 36.61
CA GLY A 427 -7.38 4.77 37.23
C GLY A 427 -6.31 4.23 36.28
N LYS A 428 -5.89 2.97 36.50
CA LYS A 428 -4.79 2.35 35.71
C LYS A 428 -5.27 1.57 34.50
N GLN A 429 -6.55 1.25 34.44
CA GLN A 429 -7.08 0.29 33.47
C GLN A 429 -7.96 0.93 32.40
N LEU A 430 -8.70 1.99 32.74
CA LEU A 430 -9.68 2.61 31.85
C LEU A 430 -9.19 3.99 31.41
N LYS A 431 -9.31 4.28 30.12
CA LYS A 431 -9.07 5.59 29.52
C LYS A 431 -10.22 5.96 28.63
N LEU A 432 -10.61 7.22 28.68
CA LEU A 432 -11.59 7.82 27.78
C LEU A 432 -10.92 8.91 26.99
N GLN A 433 -11.20 8.98 25.72
CA GLN A 433 -10.75 10.02 24.82
C GLN A 433 -11.95 10.66 24.14
N THR A 434 -11.96 11.97 24.12
CA THR A 434 -12.88 12.78 23.29
C THR A 434 -12.06 13.67 22.36
N GLY A 435 -12.55 13.88 21.16
CA GLY A 435 -11.88 14.69 20.18
C GLY A 435 -12.89 15.47 19.35
N TYR A 436 -12.46 16.63 18.88
CA TYR A 436 -13.18 17.44 17.92
C TYR A 436 -12.26 17.84 16.79
N GLY A 437 -12.74 17.71 15.56
CA GLY A 437 -11.95 17.99 14.36
C GLY A 437 -12.72 18.79 13.33
N LEU A 438 -11.96 19.51 12.52
CA LEU A 438 -12.42 20.20 11.32
C LEU A 438 -11.76 19.55 10.11
N HIS A 439 -12.51 19.34 9.07
CA HIS A 439 -12.07 18.72 7.82
C HIS A 439 -12.51 19.59 6.63
N HIS A 440 -11.59 19.79 5.70
CA HIS A 440 -11.85 20.41 4.41
C HIS A 440 -11.21 19.56 3.31
N GLU A 441 -12.00 19.29 2.28
CA GLU A 441 -11.55 18.54 1.10
C GLU A 441 -12.07 19.24 -0.15
N GLU A 442 -11.22 19.34 -1.17
CA GLU A 442 -11.59 19.78 -2.51
C GLU A 442 -11.13 18.73 -3.52
N ASP A 443 -12.04 18.22 -4.32
CA ASP A 443 -11.81 17.26 -5.38
C ASP A 443 -12.30 17.85 -6.70
N ARG A 444 -11.41 17.97 -7.70
CA ARG A 444 -11.71 18.49 -9.03
C ARG A 444 -11.30 17.45 -10.07
N ASN A 445 -12.27 17.10 -10.91
CA ASN A 445 -12.10 16.17 -12.01
C ASN A 445 -12.53 16.83 -13.31
N THR A 446 -11.62 16.97 -14.26
CA THR A 446 -11.88 17.60 -15.55
C THR A 446 -11.67 16.58 -16.66
N SER A 447 -12.49 16.65 -17.70
CA SER A 447 -12.29 15.95 -18.97
C SER A 447 -12.38 16.97 -20.11
N ASN A 448 -11.28 17.18 -20.83
CA ASN A 448 -11.26 17.95 -22.06
C ASN A 448 -11.04 16.99 -23.22
N THR A 449 -12.04 16.87 -24.10
CA THR A 449 -12.01 15.92 -25.22
C THR A 449 -11.91 16.65 -26.55
N TYR A 450 -11.02 16.16 -27.40
CA TYR A 450 -10.75 16.69 -28.72
C TYR A 450 -10.90 15.61 -29.78
N ASP A 451 -11.47 15.94 -30.94
CA ASP A 451 -11.56 15.04 -32.07
C ASP A 451 -10.30 15.15 -32.95
N TYR A 452 -9.48 14.11 -32.96
CA TYR A 452 -8.28 14.00 -33.79
C TYR A 452 -8.56 13.36 -35.15
N THR A 453 -9.81 12.93 -35.41
CA THR A 453 -10.23 12.44 -36.73
C THR A 453 -10.30 13.58 -37.72
N ILE A 454 -10.57 14.81 -37.27
CA ILE A 454 -10.74 16.02 -38.10
C ILE A 454 -9.50 16.89 -38.01
N PRO A 455 -9.04 17.47 -39.15
CA PRO A 455 -8.01 18.51 -39.13
C PRO A 455 -8.41 19.62 -38.15
N ASN A 456 -7.70 20.41 -37.57
CA ASN A 456 -7.97 21.42 -36.54
C ASN A 456 -8.32 20.90 -35.13
N ARG A 457 -8.51 19.61 -34.96
CA ARG A 457 -8.72 18.96 -33.67
C ARG A 457 -9.73 19.68 -32.78
N PRO A 458 -11.01 19.79 -33.23
CA PRO A 458 -12.00 20.56 -32.52
C PRO A 458 -12.26 20.00 -31.12
N TYR A 459 -12.54 20.90 -30.19
CA TYR A 459 -13.02 20.57 -28.85
C TYR A 459 -14.43 20.02 -28.94
N ILE A 460 -14.70 18.93 -28.20
CA ILE A 460 -16.01 18.28 -28.17
C ILE A 460 -16.65 18.60 -26.82
N ASP A 461 -17.53 19.60 -26.82
CA ASP A 461 -18.22 20.06 -25.60
C ASP A 461 -19.06 18.95 -24.96
N SER A 462 -19.75 18.14 -25.77
CA SER A 462 -20.59 17.03 -25.29
C SER A 462 -19.84 15.88 -24.62
N LEU A 463 -18.53 15.80 -24.77
CA LEU A 463 -17.65 14.79 -24.13
C LEU A 463 -16.74 15.41 -23.07
N SER A 464 -16.91 16.71 -22.82
CA SER A 464 -16.06 17.47 -21.91
C SER A 464 -16.84 17.94 -20.69
N TYR A 465 -16.21 17.90 -19.53
CA TYR A 465 -16.84 18.31 -18.27
C TYR A 465 -15.80 18.74 -17.24
N GLU A 466 -16.24 19.54 -16.28
CA GLU A 466 -15.53 19.81 -15.05
C GLU A 466 -16.46 19.55 -13.85
N ASN A 467 -16.03 18.69 -12.95
CA ASN A 467 -16.72 18.37 -11.69
C ASN A 467 -15.87 18.82 -10.52
N THR A 468 -16.46 19.58 -9.61
CA THR A 468 -15.83 19.99 -8.36
C THR A 468 -16.67 19.51 -7.18
N LEU A 469 -16.05 18.87 -6.21
CA LEU A 469 -16.64 18.53 -4.92
C LEU A 469 -15.85 19.26 -3.83
N SER A 470 -16.54 20.08 -3.05
CA SER A 470 -15.96 20.70 -1.86
C SER A 470 -16.68 20.17 -0.62
N ILE A 471 -15.94 19.65 0.33
CA ILE A 471 -16.46 19.11 1.59
C ILE A 471 -15.93 19.95 2.74
N CYS A 472 -16.83 20.41 3.59
CA CYS A 472 -16.51 20.97 4.90
C CYS A 472 -17.17 20.10 5.97
N GLY A 473 -16.35 19.50 6.83
CA GLY A 473 -16.80 18.56 7.85
C GLY A 473 -16.40 18.97 9.26
N GLN A 474 -17.21 18.54 10.22
CA GLN A 474 -16.96 18.60 11.65
C GLN A 474 -17.04 17.17 12.21
N GLU A 475 -16.03 16.74 12.92
CA GLU A 475 -15.93 15.38 13.46
C GLU A 475 -15.91 15.39 14.98
N LEU A 476 -16.73 14.54 15.58
CA LEU A 476 -16.68 14.21 16.99
C LEU A 476 -16.16 12.79 17.16
N THR A 477 -15.09 12.63 17.93
CA THR A 477 -14.50 11.33 18.29
C THR A 477 -14.75 11.02 19.75
N LEU A 478 -15.25 9.82 20.01
CA LEU A 478 -15.38 9.25 21.36
C LEU A 478 -14.72 7.87 21.36
N ARG A 479 -13.78 7.63 22.27
CA ARG A 479 -13.08 6.34 22.40
C ARG A 479 -12.95 5.94 23.87
N MET A 480 -12.98 4.65 24.10
CA MET A 480 -12.78 4.01 25.39
C MET A 480 -11.78 2.88 25.26
N ASP A 481 -10.76 2.87 26.09
CA ASP A 481 -9.76 1.80 26.17
C ASP A 481 -9.70 1.24 27.59
N TYR A 482 -9.91 -0.08 27.67
CA TYR A 482 -9.77 -0.84 28.91
C TYR A 482 -8.65 -1.88 28.76
N LYS A 483 -7.67 -1.84 29.67
CA LYS A 483 -6.55 -2.80 29.74
C LYS A 483 -6.54 -3.50 31.09
N GLY A 484 -7.16 -4.68 31.16
CA GLY A 484 -7.14 -5.59 32.32
C GLY A 484 -6.02 -6.63 32.25
N LYS A 485 -6.03 -7.59 33.16
CA LYS A 485 -5.03 -8.67 33.20
C LYS A 485 -5.16 -9.64 32.01
N GLN A 486 -6.38 -10.00 31.67
CA GLN A 486 -6.69 -10.95 30.58
C GLN A 486 -7.47 -10.30 29.45
N TRP A 487 -8.06 -9.13 29.66
CA TRP A 487 -8.90 -8.43 28.71
C TRP A 487 -8.26 -7.13 28.25
N LYS A 488 -8.31 -6.92 26.95
CA LYS A 488 -8.13 -5.60 26.33
C LYS A 488 -9.40 -5.30 25.54
N ILE A 489 -10.03 -4.16 25.80
CA ILE A 489 -11.25 -3.75 25.11
C ILE A 489 -11.04 -2.32 24.64
N ASN A 490 -11.24 -2.08 23.37
CA ASN A 490 -11.30 -0.77 22.76
C ASN A 490 -12.67 -0.59 22.10
N SER A 491 -13.28 0.54 22.31
CA SER A 491 -14.56 0.91 21.70
C SER A 491 -14.53 2.37 21.33
N GLY A 492 -15.13 2.72 20.22
CA GLY A 492 -15.18 4.11 19.80
C GLY A 492 -16.18 4.35 18.69
N ILE A 493 -16.49 5.61 18.51
CA ILE A 493 -17.27 6.10 17.38
C ILE A 493 -16.72 7.44 16.93
N ASP A 494 -16.54 7.57 15.64
CA ASP A 494 -16.29 8.85 14.99
C ASP A 494 -17.59 9.24 14.25
N VAL A 495 -18.12 10.41 14.53
CA VAL A 495 -19.30 10.97 13.87
C VAL A 495 -18.89 12.24 13.15
N GLU A 496 -19.07 12.27 11.85
CA GLU A 496 -18.71 13.40 11.01
C GLU A 496 -19.94 14.01 10.33
N TRP A 497 -20.18 15.29 10.54
CA TRP A 497 -21.20 16.07 9.85
C TRP A 497 -20.54 16.84 8.72
N GLN A 498 -21.00 16.59 7.50
CA GLN A 498 -20.42 17.15 6.28
C GLN A 498 -21.43 18.03 5.55
N ARG A 499 -20.93 19.13 5.02
CA ARG A 499 -21.57 19.89 3.94
C ARG A 499 -20.77 19.65 2.67
N ARG A 500 -21.42 19.08 1.68
CA ARG A 500 -20.85 18.70 0.38
C ARG A 500 -21.45 19.61 -0.69
N ASN A 501 -20.63 20.45 -1.30
CA ASN A 501 -21.00 21.28 -2.43
C ASN A 501 -20.48 20.61 -3.70
N ILE A 502 -21.38 20.32 -4.62
CA ILE A 502 -21.08 19.65 -5.89
C ILE A 502 -21.41 20.63 -6.99
N CYS A 503 -20.40 20.97 -7.79
CA CYS A 503 -20.54 21.80 -8.97
C CYS A 503 -20.15 20.99 -10.20
N ARG A 504 -20.98 21.00 -11.22
CA ARG A 504 -20.72 20.41 -12.52
C ARG A 504 -20.91 21.43 -13.63
N GLN A 505 -19.91 21.49 -14.50
CA GLN A 505 -19.99 22.24 -15.75
C GLN A 505 -19.92 21.25 -16.92
N HIS A 506 -20.93 21.27 -17.80
CA HIS A 506 -21.01 20.41 -18.96
C HIS A 506 -21.95 21.06 -20.01
N ASN A 507 -21.56 21.04 -21.29
CA ASN A 507 -22.34 21.64 -22.39
C ASN A 507 -22.75 23.09 -22.11
N SER A 508 -21.84 23.90 -21.54
CA SER A 508 -22.13 25.29 -21.15
C SER A 508 -23.22 25.43 -20.06
N GLU A 509 -23.66 24.32 -19.47
CA GLU A 509 -24.56 24.31 -18.32
C GLU A 509 -23.78 24.10 -17.04
N THR A 510 -24.18 24.81 -16.00
CA THR A 510 -23.64 24.65 -14.65
C THR A 510 -24.72 24.16 -13.71
N VAL A 511 -24.46 23.06 -13.03
CA VAL A 511 -25.37 22.50 -12.03
C VAL A 511 -24.66 22.52 -10.68
N ASP A 512 -25.23 23.25 -9.74
CA ASP A 512 -24.74 23.36 -8.37
C ASP A 512 -25.76 22.80 -7.38
N TYR A 513 -25.33 21.93 -6.48
CA TYR A 513 -26.16 21.50 -5.38
C TYR A 513 -25.39 21.20 -4.13
N THR A 514 -26.03 21.38 -2.98
CA THR A 514 -25.45 21.13 -1.66
C THR A 514 -26.17 19.97 -1.00
N VAL A 515 -25.38 19.00 -0.54
CA VAL A 515 -25.85 17.84 0.24
C VAL A 515 -25.29 17.92 1.64
N LYS A 516 -26.14 17.73 2.65
CA LYS A 516 -25.72 17.50 4.03
C LYS A 516 -25.65 16.00 4.27
N ALA A 517 -24.53 15.52 4.75
CA ALA A 517 -24.31 14.12 5.03
C ALA A 517 -23.81 13.93 6.47
N THR A 518 -24.14 12.79 7.06
CA THR A 518 -23.58 12.38 8.35
C THR A 518 -22.94 11.00 8.15
N GLU A 519 -21.73 10.85 8.61
CA GLU A 519 -20.99 9.60 8.55
C GLU A 519 -20.80 9.04 9.97
N TYR A 520 -21.02 7.75 10.11
CA TYR A 520 -20.84 7.02 11.35
C TYR A 520 -19.74 5.96 11.15
N LYS A 521 -18.73 5.99 12.02
CA LYS A 521 -17.58 5.08 11.95
C LYS A 521 -17.37 4.41 13.32
N PRO A 522 -18.30 3.52 13.75
CA PRO A 522 -18.13 2.79 15.01
C PRO A 522 -17.05 1.73 14.89
N LYS A 523 -16.30 1.56 15.99
CA LYS A 523 -15.23 0.56 16.12
C LYS A 523 -15.38 -0.13 17.47
N PHE A 524 -15.18 -1.44 17.48
CA PHE A 524 -15.14 -2.23 18.70
C PHE A 524 -14.09 -3.32 18.55
N GLY A 525 -13.24 -3.47 19.54
CA GLY A 525 -12.27 -4.54 19.66
C GLY A 525 -12.28 -5.13 21.05
N ALA A 526 -12.26 -6.45 21.15
CA ALA A 526 -12.11 -7.16 22.41
C ALA A 526 -11.09 -8.29 22.23
N LYS A 527 -10.07 -8.32 23.07
CA LYS A 527 -9.05 -9.36 23.10
C LYS A 527 -9.00 -9.97 24.47
N TRP A 528 -9.22 -11.29 24.54
CA TRP A 528 -9.08 -12.07 25.74
C TRP A 528 -7.91 -13.04 25.60
N ASN A 529 -7.08 -13.12 26.64
CA ASN A 529 -5.90 -13.98 26.62
C ASN A 529 -5.63 -14.53 28.04
N ASN A 530 -5.71 -15.84 28.21
CA ASN A 530 -5.41 -16.52 29.48
C ASN A 530 -4.04 -17.24 29.46
N GLY A 531 -3.20 -17.01 28.44
CA GLY A 531 -1.91 -17.66 28.24
C GLY A 531 -1.98 -18.95 27.41
N LYS A 532 -3.11 -19.65 27.37
CA LYS A 532 -3.34 -20.88 26.58
C LYS A 532 -4.17 -20.59 25.34
N ILE A 533 -5.23 -19.82 25.50
CA ILE A 533 -6.18 -19.46 24.46
C ILE A 533 -6.19 -17.94 24.35
N GLU A 534 -6.19 -17.44 23.13
CA GLU A 534 -6.39 -16.05 22.78
C GLU A 534 -7.61 -15.95 21.88
N VAL A 535 -8.55 -15.10 22.25
CA VAL A 535 -9.73 -14.76 21.43
C VAL A 535 -9.69 -13.28 21.15
N GLU A 536 -9.80 -12.93 19.89
CA GLU A 536 -9.87 -11.55 19.42
C GLU A 536 -11.13 -11.36 18.57
N LEU A 537 -11.91 -10.36 18.91
CA LEU A 537 -13.10 -9.92 18.19
C LEU A 537 -12.88 -8.49 17.76
N ARG A 538 -13.13 -8.17 16.49
CA ARG A 538 -13.07 -6.81 15.93
C ARG A 538 -14.31 -6.52 15.12
N TYR A 539 -14.87 -5.36 15.33
CA TYR A 539 -15.95 -4.80 14.53
C TYR A 539 -15.57 -3.41 14.04
N ASN A 540 -15.78 -3.16 12.76
CA ASN A 540 -15.63 -1.86 12.13
C ASN A 540 -16.87 -1.57 11.29
N GLY A 541 -17.46 -0.41 11.49
CA GLY A 541 -18.51 0.15 10.65
C GLY A 541 -18.02 1.41 9.93
N ASN A 542 -18.48 1.63 8.71
CA ASN A 542 -18.13 2.80 7.93
C ASN A 542 -19.29 3.21 7.02
N THR A 543 -19.61 4.50 7.00
CA THR A 543 -20.55 5.07 6.03
C THR A 543 -19.77 5.49 4.78
N GLN A 544 -20.19 4.99 3.61
CA GLN A 544 -19.60 5.32 2.32
C GLN A 544 -20.57 6.18 1.51
N GLN A 545 -20.14 7.38 1.17
CA GLN A 545 -20.91 8.28 0.31
C GLN A 545 -20.78 7.86 -1.16
N PRO A 546 -21.83 8.05 -1.99
CA PRO A 546 -21.73 7.83 -3.42
C PRO A 546 -20.64 8.72 -4.04
N SER A 547 -19.94 8.20 -5.04
CA SER A 547 -18.98 8.99 -5.82
C SER A 547 -19.69 10.06 -6.66
N ILE A 548 -18.96 11.09 -7.06
CA ILE A 548 -19.50 12.13 -7.96
C ILE A 548 -20.03 11.49 -9.24
N GLN A 549 -19.28 10.54 -9.82
CA GLN A 549 -19.66 9.84 -11.05
C GLN A 549 -20.94 9.02 -10.88
N ALA A 550 -21.16 8.44 -9.70
CA ALA A 550 -22.38 7.68 -9.43
C ALA A 550 -23.60 8.58 -9.24
N LEU A 551 -23.42 9.81 -8.77
CA LEU A 551 -24.50 10.79 -8.56
C LEU A 551 -24.84 11.57 -9.83
N LEU A 552 -23.86 11.88 -10.66
CA LEU A 552 -24.03 12.71 -11.84
C LEU A 552 -24.20 11.84 -13.08
N THR A 553 -25.22 12.16 -13.88
CA THR A 553 -25.32 11.62 -15.23
C THR A 553 -24.17 12.20 -16.06
N LEU A 554 -23.17 11.40 -16.29
CA LEU A 554 -22.12 11.71 -17.26
C LEU A 554 -22.60 11.10 -18.57
N ASP A 555 -23.02 11.92 -19.53
CA ASP A 555 -23.23 11.50 -20.90
C ASP A 555 -21.84 11.18 -21.51
N ASP A 556 -21.18 10.16 -20.98
CA ASP A 556 -19.92 9.68 -21.56
C ASP A 556 -20.23 8.88 -22.82
N LYS A 557 -20.29 9.62 -23.93
CA LYS A 557 -20.46 9.07 -25.28
C LYS A 557 -19.12 8.67 -25.90
N SER A 558 -18.03 8.62 -25.14
CA SER A 558 -16.71 8.20 -25.63
C SER A 558 -16.75 6.76 -26.15
N ASN A 559 -17.55 5.91 -25.52
CA ASN A 559 -17.92 4.59 -26.05
C ASN A 559 -19.40 4.59 -26.49
N PRO A 560 -19.70 4.63 -27.78
CA PRO A 560 -21.09 4.65 -28.27
C PRO A 560 -21.87 3.37 -27.94
N LEU A 561 -21.15 2.31 -27.58
CA LEU A 561 -21.73 1.00 -27.22
C LEU A 561 -21.98 0.87 -25.71
N SER A 562 -21.59 1.85 -24.89
CA SER A 562 -21.78 1.81 -23.46
C SER A 562 -21.87 3.22 -22.89
N VAL A 563 -23.04 3.61 -22.42
CA VAL A 563 -23.31 4.92 -21.78
C VAL A 563 -23.53 4.69 -20.30
N LYS A 564 -22.81 5.40 -19.44
CA LYS A 564 -23.02 5.35 -17.99
C LYS A 564 -23.90 6.51 -17.55
N ILE A 565 -24.98 6.19 -16.85
CA ILE A 565 -25.94 7.17 -16.31
C ILE A 565 -25.86 7.15 -14.79
N GLY A 566 -25.60 8.31 -14.17
CA GLY A 566 -25.59 8.47 -12.72
C GLY A 566 -27.00 8.59 -12.14
N ASN A 567 -27.12 8.30 -10.83
CA ASN A 567 -28.39 8.46 -10.10
C ASN A 567 -28.17 9.43 -8.92
N PRO A 568 -28.72 10.68 -9.00
CA PRO A 568 -28.58 11.66 -7.92
C PRO A 568 -29.35 11.29 -6.63
N GLN A 569 -30.23 10.28 -6.67
CA GLN A 569 -31.02 9.82 -5.52
C GLN A 569 -30.31 8.71 -4.71
N LEU A 570 -29.08 8.33 -5.07
CA LEU A 570 -28.33 7.31 -4.34
C LEU A 570 -28.14 7.73 -2.88
N LYS A 571 -28.46 6.79 -1.99
CA LYS A 571 -28.27 6.96 -0.54
C LYS A 571 -26.87 6.45 -0.16
N PRO A 572 -26.28 6.97 0.93
CA PRO A 572 -25.01 6.42 1.43
C PRO A 572 -25.10 4.92 1.71
N ALA A 573 -24.08 4.19 1.36
CA ALA A 573 -23.90 2.80 1.77
C ALA A 573 -23.33 2.75 3.20
N TYR A 574 -23.68 1.70 3.94
CA TYR A 574 -23.08 1.42 5.23
C TYR A 574 -22.45 0.05 5.21
N GLN A 575 -21.14 0.02 5.35
CA GLN A 575 -20.36 -1.20 5.35
C GLN A 575 -19.96 -1.58 6.77
N GLN A 576 -20.11 -2.84 7.09
CA GLN A 576 -19.70 -3.39 8.37
C GLN A 576 -18.85 -4.65 8.18
N GLN A 577 -17.84 -4.74 9.01
CA GLN A 577 -16.95 -5.89 9.05
C GLN A 577 -16.82 -6.39 10.48
N LEU A 578 -17.05 -7.66 10.67
CA LEU A 578 -16.80 -8.37 11.91
C LEU A 578 -15.76 -9.45 11.68
N SER A 579 -14.71 -9.46 12.46
CA SER A 579 -13.70 -10.52 12.44
C SER A 579 -13.55 -11.16 13.81
N ILE A 580 -13.43 -12.47 13.82
CA ILE A 580 -13.13 -13.25 15.01
C ILE A 580 -11.89 -14.10 14.75
N ARG A 581 -10.98 -14.10 15.72
CA ARG A 581 -9.81 -14.97 15.72
C ARG A 581 -9.72 -15.69 17.04
N LEU A 582 -9.58 -17.01 16.99
CA LEU A 582 -9.29 -17.86 18.12
C LEU A 582 -7.96 -18.56 17.88
N ASN A 583 -7.04 -18.44 18.81
CA ASN A 583 -5.72 -19.04 18.72
C ASN A 583 -5.46 -19.90 19.96
N GLU A 584 -5.41 -21.21 19.77
CA GLU A 584 -5.04 -22.18 20.79
C GLU A 584 -3.53 -22.45 20.69
N ARG A 585 -2.79 -22.19 21.76
CA ARG A 585 -1.32 -22.16 21.74
C ARG A 585 -0.67 -23.54 21.92
N LYS A 586 -1.33 -24.48 22.59
CA LYS A 586 -0.75 -25.80 22.90
C LYS A 586 -0.60 -26.66 21.64
N TYR A 587 -1.63 -26.68 20.80
CA TYR A 587 -1.66 -27.45 19.56
C TYR A 587 -1.39 -26.61 18.32
N GLY A 588 -1.24 -25.28 18.48
CA GLY A 588 -0.99 -24.36 17.38
C GLY A 588 -2.20 -24.15 16.46
N ILE A 589 -3.42 -24.38 16.94
CA ILE A 589 -4.64 -24.27 16.14
C ILE A 589 -5.09 -22.80 16.11
N THR A 590 -5.31 -22.28 14.91
CA THR A 590 -5.89 -20.96 14.71
C THR A 590 -7.19 -21.10 13.92
N PHE A 591 -8.27 -20.55 14.46
CA PHE A 591 -9.53 -20.38 13.75
C PHE A 591 -9.74 -18.90 13.45
N MET A 592 -10.17 -18.58 12.22
CA MET A 592 -10.50 -17.22 11.80
C MET A 592 -11.84 -17.23 11.07
N GLY A 593 -12.66 -16.24 11.39
CA GLY A 593 -13.92 -15.98 10.71
C GLY A 593 -14.02 -14.49 10.39
N ASN A 594 -14.43 -14.17 9.17
CA ASN A 594 -14.71 -12.80 8.74
C ASN A 594 -16.14 -12.75 8.19
N TYR A 595 -16.87 -11.75 8.63
CA TYR A 595 -18.18 -11.41 8.11
C TYR A 595 -18.13 -9.99 7.59
N HIS A 596 -18.49 -9.81 6.34
CA HIS A 596 -18.62 -8.50 5.70
C HIS A 596 -20.06 -8.35 5.18
N ASN A 597 -20.65 -7.20 5.46
CA ASN A 597 -21.97 -6.87 4.95
C ASN A 597 -22.02 -5.39 4.56
N SER A 598 -22.73 -5.10 3.48
CA SER A 598 -22.98 -3.76 2.99
C SER A 598 -24.50 -3.54 2.87
N PHE A 599 -24.98 -2.43 3.41
CA PHE A 599 -26.36 -1.97 3.25
C PHE A 599 -26.37 -0.83 2.24
N ASN A 600 -27.36 -0.79 1.36
CA ASN A 600 -27.50 0.20 0.29
C ASN A 600 -26.25 0.27 -0.59
N ASP A 601 -25.69 -0.90 -0.92
CA ASP A 601 -24.51 -0.94 -1.80
C ASP A 601 -24.86 -0.44 -3.21
N PHE A 602 -23.85 0.15 -3.87
CA PHE A 602 -24.04 0.68 -5.21
C PHE A 602 -23.81 -0.42 -6.22
N ALA A 603 -24.82 -0.68 -7.06
CA ALA A 603 -24.74 -1.64 -8.16
C ALA A 603 -24.97 -0.91 -9.49
N GLU A 604 -24.28 -1.36 -10.52
CA GLU A 604 -24.55 -0.93 -11.90
C GLU A 604 -25.64 -1.85 -12.48
N GLU A 605 -26.73 -1.24 -12.98
CA GLU A 605 -27.72 -1.94 -13.78
C GLU A 605 -27.35 -1.79 -15.26
N VAL A 606 -27.19 -2.92 -15.95
CA VAL A 606 -26.87 -2.93 -17.37
C VAL A 606 -28.15 -3.16 -18.18
N THR A 607 -28.54 -2.17 -18.97
CA THR A 607 -29.67 -2.27 -19.88
C THR A 607 -29.16 -2.30 -21.32
N TYR A 608 -29.58 -3.30 -22.08
CA TYR A 608 -29.29 -3.34 -23.51
C TYR A 608 -30.39 -2.59 -24.28
N VAL A 609 -29.97 -1.58 -25.03
CA VAL A 609 -30.85 -0.85 -25.98
C VAL A 609 -30.50 -1.37 -27.37
N PRO A 610 -31.43 -2.10 -28.06
CA PRO A 610 -31.17 -2.53 -29.42
C PRO A 610 -31.01 -1.31 -30.35
N PRO A 611 -30.17 -1.38 -31.38
CA PRO A 611 -30.04 -0.30 -32.35
C PRO A 611 -31.39 -0.05 -33.03
N PRO A 612 -31.76 1.20 -33.33
CA PRO A 612 -33.01 1.53 -34.01
C PRO A 612 -33.05 0.81 -35.37
N GLU A 613 -34.17 0.18 -35.69
CA GLU A 613 -34.39 -0.54 -36.96
C GLU A 613 -34.35 0.36 -38.21
N GLN A 614 -34.24 1.67 -38.04
CA GLN A 614 -34.17 2.62 -39.15
C GLN A 614 -32.84 3.38 -39.15
N CYS A 615 -32.08 3.25 -40.22
CA CYS A 615 -30.98 4.13 -40.55
C CYS A 615 -31.45 5.59 -40.55
N VAL A 616 -31.05 6.34 -39.56
CA VAL A 616 -31.05 7.80 -39.68
C VAL A 616 -29.84 8.15 -40.55
N THR A 617 -30.15 8.58 -41.77
CA THR A 617 -29.19 9.26 -42.66
C THR A 617 -28.66 10.49 -41.92
N LEU A 618 -27.38 10.44 -41.57
CA LEU A 618 -26.58 11.61 -41.24
C LEU A 618 -25.95 12.14 -42.55
#